data_10e805c0a7c5c4f865d330eb8ff9c65a
#
_entry.id   10e805c0a7c5c4f865d330eb8ff9c65a
#
_cell.length_a   1.000
_cell.length_b   1.000
_cell.length_c   1.000
_cell.angle_alpha   90.00
_cell.angle_beta   90.00
_cell.angle_gamma   90.00
#
_symmetry.space_group_name_H-M   'P 1'
#
loop_
_entity.id
_entity.type
_entity.pdbx_description
1 polymer ?
#
loop_
_entity_poly.entity_id
_entity_poly.type
_entity_poly.pdbx_seq_one_letter_code
_entity_poly.pdbx_strand_id
1 'polypeptide(L)'
;MDTEGHIPKHDHDHHPHHHHHDVNRHDDHIKSFSIYFDDPLKWGKIAGSLDMLAQTHGANILRIKGLINVEEIDDQPVVVHAVQHMFHPPAKIDAWPTSDHRSRLVFIVKDIDRDIIEGALNSYLAMDF
;
A
#
# COMPACT_ATOMS: atom_id res chain seq x y z
N MET A 1 -3.56 -4.69 -57.12
CA MET A 1 -3.40 -4.58 -56.64
C MET A 1 -3.44 -4.34 -55.73
N ASP A 2 -3.59 -4.49 -55.66
CA ASP A 2 -3.58 -4.43 -54.81
C ASP A 2 -3.62 -4.27 -53.93
N THR A 3 -3.66 -4.42 -54.01
CA THR A 3 -3.58 -4.42 -53.16
C THR A 3 -3.52 -4.02 -52.31
N GLU A 4 -3.49 -4.03 -52.26
CA GLU A 4 -3.39 -3.92 -51.47
C GLU A 4 -3.57 -3.63 -50.63
N GLY A 5 -3.77 -3.69 -51.09
CA GLY A 5 -3.96 -3.74 -50.22
C GLY A 5 -4.20 -3.56 -49.31
N HIS A 6 -4.17 -3.71 -49.10
CA HIS A 6 -4.28 -3.73 -48.16
C HIS A 6 -4.56 -3.72 -47.20
N ILE A 7 -4.75 -3.88 -47.29
CA ILE A 7 -4.86 -4.10 -46.35
C ILE A 7 -4.82 -3.89 -45.37
N PRO A 8 -4.77 -3.95 -45.60
CA PRO A 8 -4.66 -3.90 -44.46
C PRO A 8 -4.74 -3.52 -43.44
N LYS A 9 -4.76 -3.44 -43.42
CA LYS A 9 -4.73 -3.35 -42.63
C LYS A 9 -5.05 -3.24 -41.70
N HIS A 10 -5.10 -3.38 -41.77
CA HIS A 10 -5.20 -3.50 -40.86
C HIS A 10 -5.31 -3.51 -40.00
N ASP A 11 -5.39 -3.55 -40.20
CA ASP A 11 -5.31 -3.73 -39.41
C ASP A 11 -5.21 -3.46 -38.61
N HIS A 12 -5.22 -3.52 -38.53
CA HIS A 12 -4.90 -3.48 -37.59
C HIS A 12 -4.98 -3.15 -36.75
N ASP A 13 -5.22 -3.13 -36.85
CA ASP A 13 -5.11 -3.01 -36.03
C ASP A 13 -5.27 -2.79 -35.31
N HIS A 14 -5.53 -2.87 -35.27
CA HIS A 14 -5.43 -2.90 -34.47
C HIS A 14 -5.50 -2.82 -33.70
N HIS A 15 -5.65 -2.79 -33.48
CA HIS A 15 -5.55 -2.83 -32.66
C HIS A 15 -5.49 -2.58 -31.94
N PRO A 16 -5.68 -2.49 -32.13
CA PRO A 16 -5.58 -2.31 -31.20
C PRO A 16 -5.77 -1.72 -30.46
N HIS A 17 -5.89 -1.65 -30.62
CA HIS A 17 -6.06 -1.11 -29.87
C HIS A 17 -6.70 -1.04 -29.28
N HIS A 18 -7.03 -1.45 -29.24
CA HIS A 18 -7.65 -1.53 -28.40
C HIS A 18 -7.62 -2.23 -27.32
N HIS A 19 -7.64 -2.74 -26.64
CA HIS A 19 -7.40 -3.62 -25.57
C HIS A 19 -6.66 -3.01 -24.41
N HIS A 20 -6.15 -1.93 -24.52
CA HIS A 20 -5.62 -1.11 -23.43
C HIS A 20 -6.68 -0.79 -22.38
N HIS A 21 -7.91 -0.70 -22.79
CA HIS A 21 -9.01 -0.38 -21.90
C HIS A 21 -9.20 -1.43 -20.83
N ASP A 22 -9.01 -2.69 -21.17
CA ASP A 22 -9.18 -3.79 -20.21
C ASP A 22 -8.11 -3.76 -19.13
N VAL A 23 -6.88 -3.46 -19.48
CA VAL A 23 -5.78 -3.33 -18.53
C VAL A 23 -6.05 -2.17 -17.57
N ASN A 24 -6.52 -1.06 -18.08
CA ASN A 24 -6.81 0.12 -17.25
C ASN A 24 -7.91 -0.17 -16.24
N ARG A 25 -8.93 -0.93 -16.62
CA ARG A 25 -10.00 -1.26 -15.69
C ARG A 25 -9.51 -2.13 -14.55
N HIS A 26 -8.58 -3.04 -14.79
CA HIS A 26 -7.97 -3.81 -13.71
C HIS A 26 -7.24 -2.91 -12.74
N ASP A 27 -6.52 -1.94 -13.26
CA ASP A 27 -5.75 -1.00 -12.44
C ASP A 27 -6.65 -0.12 -11.57
N ASP A 28 -7.87 0.15 -12.02
CA ASP A 28 -8.82 0.98 -11.27
C ASP A 28 -9.22 0.38 -9.93
N HIS A 29 -9.13 -0.94 -9.80
CA HIS A 29 -9.48 -1.63 -8.57
C HIS A 29 -8.34 -1.65 -7.56
N ILE A 30 -7.12 -1.39 -7.99
CA ILE A 30 -5.94 -1.43 -7.14
C ILE A 30 -5.45 -0.01 -6.93
N LYS A 31 -5.26 0.36 -5.66
CA LYS A 31 -4.80 1.69 -5.28
C LYS A 31 -3.57 1.58 -4.40
N SER A 32 -2.75 2.61 -4.48
CA SER A 32 -1.60 2.76 -3.60
C SER A 32 -1.66 4.12 -2.93
N PHE A 33 -1.38 4.17 -1.63
CA PHE A 33 -1.37 5.43 -0.90
C PHE A 33 -0.44 5.32 0.31
N SER A 34 -0.05 6.48 0.83
CA SER A 34 0.80 6.56 2.01
C SER A 34 0.06 7.27 3.13
N ILE A 35 0.27 6.79 4.35
CA ILE A 35 -0.24 7.42 5.56
C ILE A 35 0.96 7.76 6.44
N TYR A 36 0.98 8.99 6.94
CA TYR A 36 2.08 9.51 7.77
C TYR A 36 1.60 9.78 9.17
N PHE A 37 2.50 9.60 10.14
CA PHE A 37 2.27 9.98 11.53
C PHE A 37 3.44 10.84 11.98
N ASP A 38 3.12 12.04 12.47
CA ASP A 38 4.15 13.02 12.83
C ASP A 38 4.86 12.64 14.13
N ASP A 39 4.13 12.08 15.08
CA ASP A 39 4.66 11.78 16.40
C ASP A 39 5.10 10.32 16.49
N PRO A 40 6.06 10.02 17.39
CA PRO A 40 6.42 8.62 17.64
C PRO A 40 5.21 7.80 18.08
N LEU A 41 5.20 6.53 17.71
CA LEU A 41 4.10 5.62 18.00
C LEU A 41 4.56 4.53 18.94
N LYS A 42 3.69 4.17 19.88
CA LYS A 42 3.96 3.01 20.73
C LYS A 42 3.87 1.75 19.90
N TRP A 43 4.86 0.88 20.05
CA TRP A 43 4.92 -0.31 19.23
C TRP A 43 3.68 -1.18 19.36
N GLY A 44 3.20 -1.40 20.58
CA GLY A 44 2.02 -2.23 20.79
C GLY A 44 0.79 -1.69 20.09
N LYS A 45 0.66 -0.38 20.00
CA LYS A 45 -0.48 0.24 19.33
C LYS A 45 -0.39 0.11 17.81
N ILE A 46 0.78 0.40 17.24
CA ILE A 46 0.90 0.29 15.79
C ILE A 46 0.84 -1.18 15.34
N ALA A 47 1.49 -2.07 16.06
CA ALA A 47 1.42 -3.49 15.73
C ALA A 47 0.00 -4.03 15.85
N GLY A 48 -0.71 -3.64 16.91
CA GLY A 48 -2.10 -4.05 17.10
C GLY A 48 -3.01 -3.50 16.02
N SER A 49 -2.80 -2.25 15.60
CA SER A 49 -3.62 -1.65 14.54
C SER A 49 -3.42 -2.36 13.20
N LEU A 50 -2.18 -2.72 12.87
CA LEU A 50 -1.90 -3.44 11.62
C LEU A 50 -2.49 -4.85 11.66
N ASP A 51 -2.41 -5.51 12.80
CA ASP A 51 -3.03 -6.81 12.98
C ASP A 51 -4.56 -6.73 12.84
N MET A 52 -5.16 -5.73 13.44
CA MET A 52 -6.60 -5.49 13.30
C MET A 52 -7.00 -5.28 11.84
N LEU A 53 -6.23 -4.49 11.09
CA LEU A 53 -6.49 -4.28 9.68
C LEU A 53 -6.39 -5.58 8.89
N ALA A 54 -5.38 -6.40 9.19
CA ALA A 54 -5.22 -7.69 8.53
C ALA A 54 -6.41 -8.60 8.79
N GLN A 55 -6.98 -8.55 9.99
CA GLN A 55 -8.13 -9.38 10.34
C GLN A 55 -9.44 -8.87 9.76
N THR A 56 -9.62 -7.56 9.70
CA THR A 56 -10.89 -6.97 9.27
C THR A 56 -10.94 -6.69 7.77
N HIS A 57 -9.81 -6.33 7.17
CA HIS A 57 -9.74 -5.94 5.76
C HIS A 57 -8.65 -6.68 4.99
N GLY A 58 -8.18 -7.80 5.51
CA GLY A 58 -7.06 -8.52 4.92
C GLY A 58 -7.28 -8.94 3.48
N ALA A 59 -8.54 -9.23 3.10
CA ALA A 59 -8.85 -9.60 1.72
C ALA A 59 -8.65 -8.43 0.75
N ASN A 60 -8.70 -7.21 1.25
CA ASN A 60 -8.59 -5.99 0.45
C ASN A 60 -7.20 -5.36 0.53
N ILE A 61 -6.38 -5.76 1.50
CA ILE A 61 -5.04 -5.20 1.67
C ILE A 61 -4.04 -6.17 1.06
N LEU A 62 -3.46 -5.76 -0.06
CA LEU A 62 -2.53 -6.62 -0.78
C LEU A 62 -1.13 -6.53 -0.20
N ARG A 63 -0.75 -5.34 0.29
CA ARG A 63 0.60 -5.12 0.79
C ARG A 63 0.65 -3.93 1.73
N ILE A 64 1.44 -4.05 2.77
CA ILE A 64 1.76 -2.95 3.68
C ILE A 64 3.28 -2.91 3.81
N LYS A 65 3.85 -1.72 3.71
CA LYS A 65 5.28 -1.55 3.92
C LYS A 65 5.51 -0.18 4.53
N GLY A 66 6.42 -0.11 5.48
CA GLY A 66 6.70 1.19 6.06
C GLY A 66 7.88 1.25 7.00
N LEU A 67 8.18 2.46 7.38
CA LEU A 67 9.14 2.79 8.43
C LEU A 67 8.37 3.42 9.57
N ILE A 68 8.58 2.90 10.76
CA ILE A 68 7.86 3.37 11.95
C ILE A 68 8.85 4.00 12.92
N ASN A 69 8.52 5.21 13.36
CA ASN A 69 9.20 5.85 14.48
C ASN A 69 8.56 5.33 15.75
N VAL A 70 9.24 4.38 16.38
CA VAL A 70 8.71 3.68 17.56
C VAL A 70 9.16 4.42 18.81
N GLU A 71 8.21 4.77 19.66
CA GLU A 71 8.47 5.57 20.85
C GLU A 71 9.50 4.90 21.77
N GLU A 72 9.47 3.57 21.87
CA GLU A 72 10.34 2.82 22.75
C GLU A 72 11.76 2.65 22.23
N ILE A 73 12.02 3.06 20.98
CA ILE A 73 13.32 2.88 20.33
C ILE A 73 13.84 4.22 19.86
N ASP A 74 15.00 4.61 20.37
CA ASP A 74 15.61 5.88 20.01
C ASP A 74 16.37 5.76 18.70
N ASP A 75 16.11 6.70 17.80
CA ASP A 75 16.96 7.01 16.65
C ASP A 75 17.15 5.88 15.64
N GLN A 76 16.31 4.86 15.71
CA GLN A 76 16.32 3.77 14.73
C GLN A 76 14.90 3.50 14.28
N PRO A 77 14.62 3.54 12.98
CA PRO A 77 13.29 3.19 12.50
C PRO A 77 13.11 1.68 12.48
N VAL A 78 11.84 1.26 12.58
CA VAL A 78 11.46 -0.14 12.45
C VAL A 78 10.80 -0.32 11.10
N VAL A 79 11.29 -1.26 10.31
CA VAL A 79 10.67 -1.63 9.05
C VAL A 79 9.56 -2.63 9.32
N VAL A 80 8.38 -2.35 8.78
CA VAL A 80 7.27 -3.29 8.79
C VAL A 80 6.93 -3.68 7.37
N HIS A 81 6.55 -4.92 7.17
CA HIS A 81 6.21 -5.42 5.85
C HIS A 81 5.23 -6.57 5.97
N ALA A 82 4.14 -6.49 5.21
CA ALA A 82 3.14 -7.55 5.15
C ALA A 82 2.69 -7.74 3.72
N VAL A 83 2.47 -8.98 3.34
CA VAL A 83 1.85 -9.35 2.07
C VAL A 83 0.58 -10.11 2.42
N GLN A 84 -0.56 -9.51 2.12
CA GLN A 84 -1.88 -10.00 2.50
C GLN A 84 -1.96 -10.24 4.01
N HIS A 85 -2.10 -11.49 4.45
CA HIS A 85 -2.21 -11.82 5.87
C HIS A 85 -0.87 -12.15 6.52
N MET A 86 0.20 -12.17 5.73
CA MET A 86 1.51 -12.62 6.21
C MET A 86 2.38 -11.43 6.58
N PHE A 87 2.60 -11.24 7.87
CA PHE A 87 3.55 -10.25 8.37
C PHE A 87 4.95 -10.86 8.42
N HIS A 88 5.90 -10.13 7.86
CA HIS A 88 7.30 -10.46 8.07
C HIS A 88 7.74 -9.97 9.44
N PRO A 89 8.72 -10.61 10.08
CA PRO A 89 9.23 -10.10 11.34
C PRO A 89 9.68 -8.65 11.19
N PRO A 90 9.28 -7.76 12.09
CA PRO A 90 9.74 -6.38 12.03
C PRO A 90 11.24 -6.32 12.30
N ALA A 91 11.91 -5.35 11.69
CA ALA A 91 13.35 -5.22 11.80
C ALA A 91 13.74 -3.78 12.03
N LYS A 92 14.64 -3.54 12.97
CA LYS A 92 15.26 -2.23 13.15
C LYS A 92 16.34 -2.06 12.09
N ILE A 93 16.49 -0.84 11.59
CA ILE A 93 17.63 -0.48 10.75
C ILE A 93 18.48 0.56 11.47
N ASP A 94 19.74 0.66 11.08
CA ASP A 94 20.72 1.39 11.87
C ASP A 94 20.45 2.89 11.94
N ALA A 95 19.87 3.46 10.87
CA ALA A 95 19.65 4.89 10.82
C ALA A 95 18.48 5.20 9.90
N TRP A 96 17.90 6.38 10.12
CA TRP A 96 16.88 6.91 9.22
C TRP A 96 17.50 7.22 7.86
N PRO A 97 16.82 6.86 6.76
CA PRO A 97 17.36 7.13 5.42
C PRO A 97 17.40 8.62 5.06
N THR A 98 16.55 9.43 5.71
CA THR A 98 16.50 10.88 5.48
C THR A 98 16.33 11.61 6.80
N SER A 99 16.27 12.94 6.75
CA SER A 99 15.98 13.75 7.92
C SER A 99 14.52 13.72 8.34
N ASP A 100 13.64 13.16 7.51
CA ASP A 100 12.22 13.01 7.83
C ASP A 100 12.04 11.74 8.67
N HIS A 101 11.75 11.94 9.95
CA HIS A 101 11.58 10.83 10.90
C HIS A 101 10.11 10.51 11.19
N ARG A 102 9.19 10.98 10.36
CA ARG A 102 7.79 10.60 10.50
C ARG A 102 7.62 9.13 10.14
N SER A 103 6.71 8.48 10.84
CA SER A 103 6.29 7.14 10.43
C SER A 103 5.55 7.23 9.10
N ARG A 104 5.83 6.30 8.22
CA ARG A 104 5.20 6.26 6.91
C ARG A 104 4.79 4.83 6.60
N LEU A 105 3.50 4.64 6.34
CA LEU A 105 2.97 3.36 5.89
C LEU A 105 2.48 3.49 4.46
N VAL A 106 2.96 2.62 3.60
CA VAL A 106 2.50 2.52 2.20
C VAL A 106 1.61 1.30 2.08
N PHE A 107 0.40 1.53 1.60
CA PHE A 107 -0.59 0.48 1.39
C PHE A 107 -0.82 0.25 -0.09
N ILE A 108 -0.93 -1.01 -0.48
CA ILE A 108 -1.49 -1.39 -1.77
C ILE A 108 -2.76 -2.16 -1.47
N VAL A 109 -3.88 -1.66 -1.96
CA VAL A 109 -5.20 -2.19 -1.62
C VAL A 109 -6.01 -2.44 -2.88
N LYS A 110 -7.05 -3.26 -2.74
CA LYS A 110 -7.99 -3.57 -3.81
C LYS A 110 -9.40 -3.42 -3.30
N ASP A 111 -10.23 -2.64 -4.03
CA ASP A 111 -11.65 -2.46 -3.75
C ASP A 111 -11.95 -1.91 -2.36
N ILE A 112 -11.07 -1.08 -1.83
CA ILE A 112 -11.31 -0.39 -0.56
C ILE A 112 -10.69 1.00 -0.65
N ASP A 113 -11.34 1.97 -0.02
CA ASP A 113 -10.88 3.35 -0.06
C ASP A 113 -9.89 3.65 1.06
N ARG A 114 -9.00 4.60 0.77
CA ARG A 114 -8.05 5.11 1.75
C ARG A 114 -8.72 5.52 3.06
N ASP A 115 -9.87 6.20 2.96
CA ASP A 115 -10.54 6.74 4.15
C ASP A 115 -10.93 5.64 5.13
N ILE A 116 -11.31 4.47 4.64
CA ILE A 116 -11.65 3.33 5.49
C ILE A 116 -10.41 2.87 6.26
N ILE A 117 -9.29 2.72 5.57
CA ILE A 117 -8.04 2.27 6.19
C ILE A 117 -7.52 3.32 7.18
N GLU A 118 -7.48 4.57 6.78
CA GLU A 118 -6.97 5.65 7.62
C GLU A 118 -7.84 5.86 8.84
N GLY A 119 -9.15 5.81 8.66
CA GLY A 119 -10.10 5.94 9.77
C GLY A 119 -9.94 4.80 10.77
N ALA A 120 -9.78 3.57 10.30
CA ALA A 120 -9.59 2.42 11.18
C ALA A 120 -8.29 2.52 11.97
N LEU A 121 -7.20 2.93 11.30
CA LEU A 121 -5.91 3.15 11.97
C LEU A 121 -6.02 4.22 13.05
N ASN A 122 -6.56 5.36 12.70
CA ASN A 122 -6.65 6.48 13.63
C ASN A 122 -7.53 6.15 14.83
N SER A 123 -8.63 5.44 14.60
CA SER A 123 -9.51 5.02 15.70
C SER A 123 -8.80 4.09 16.65
N TYR A 124 -8.06 3.12 16.11
CA TYR A 124 -7.32 2.19 16.95
C TYR A 124 -6.22 2.88 17.73
N LEU A 125 -5.45 3.75 17.08
CA LEU A 125 -4.35 4.46 17.73
C LEU A 125 -4.84 5.44 18.79
N ALA A 126 -6.07 5.91 18.68
CA ALA A 126 -6.66 6.80 19.68
C ALA A 126 -7.21 6.07 20.92
N MET A 127 -7.34 4.75 20.87
CA MET A 127 -7.81 4.00 22.03
C MET A 127 -6.80 4.08 23.17
N ASP A 128 -7.34 4.11 24.37
CA ASP A 128 -6.54 4.18 25.58
C ASP A 128 -6.41 2.79 26.19
N PHE A 129 -5.22 2.22 26.08
CA PHE A 129 -4.93 0.93 26.68
C PHE A 129 -3.44 0.71 26.87
#